data_cfa0cb76c564e11e3fc32d492cf99537
#
_entry.id   cfa0cb76c564e11e3fc32d492cf99537
#
_cell.length_a   1.000
_cell.length_b   1.000
_cell.length_c   1.000
_cell.angle_alpha   90.00
_cell.angle_beta   90.00
_cell.angle_gamma   90.00
#
_symmetry.space_group_name_H-M   'P 1'
#
loop_
_entity.id
_entity.type
_entity.pdbx_description
1 polymer ?
#
loop_
_entity_poly.entity_id
_entity_poly.type
_entity_poly.pdbx_seq_one_letter_code
_entity_poly.pdbx_strand_id
1 'polypeptide(L)'
;VIEGTIRAISERTRAKVRDGIRRVAEGVSAAHDAQVIIEFHDGYPVTVNNPGSADFALDVAAEVVGAKSTVRLPNPVMGAEDFSYVLNRVPGAMVFLSGTGTDRDPATAAPNHSNRVMFDEAAMVNGVAVYSAMALRHLSGPPS
;
A
#
# COMPACT_ATOMS: atom_id res chain seq x y z
N VAL A 1 19.68 22.71 -5.77
CA VAL A 1 18.70 22.03 -4.89
C VAL A 1 18.42 20.66 -5.47
N ILE A 2 18.39 19.64 -4.62
CA ILE A 2 18.00 18.29 -4.98
C ILE A 2 16.78 17.96 -4.11
N GLU A 3 15.69 17.55 -4.73
CA GLU A 3 14.48 17.10 -4.06
C GLU A 3 14.16 15.67 -4.45
N GLY A 4 13.60 14.91 -3.53
CA GLY A 4 13.30 13.51 -3.80
C GLY A 4 12.36 12.90 -2.76
N THR A 5 11.95 11.67 -3.00
CA THR A 5 11.06 10.90 -2.11
C THR A 5 11.76 9.64 -1.66
N ILE A 6 11.71 9.37 -0.36
CA ILE A 6 12.17 8.11 0.24
C ILE A 6 10.97 7.20 0.44
N ARG A 7 11.05 5.98 -0.10
CA ARG A 7 10.08 4.92 0.13
C ARG A 7 10.79 3.70 0.68
N ALA A 8 10.20 3.07 1.68
CA ALA A 8 10.78 1.90 2.33
C ALA A 8 9.65 0.98 2.82
N ILE A 9 9.94 -0.31 2.91
CA ILE A 9 9.01 -1.34 3.40
C ILE A 9 9.11 -1.59 4.91
N SER A 10 9.98 -0.86 5.60
CA SER A 10 10.07 -0.88 7.06
C SER A 10 10.65 0.43 7.59
N GLU A 11 10.28 0.80 8.80
CA GLU A 11 10.80 2.00 9.47
C GLU A 11 12.32 1.90 9.69
N ARG A 12 12.83 0.70 9.99
CA ARG A 12 14.26 0.46 10.12
C ARG A 12 15.01 0.75 8.81
N THR A 13 14.46 0.32 7.68
CA THR A 13 15.05 0.60 6.37
C THR A 13 14.96 2.09 6.05
N ARG A 14 13.84 2.75 6.37
CA ARG A 14 13.66 4.19 6.17
C ARG A 14 14.70 5.00 6.94
N ALA A 15 14.93 4.69 8.21
CA ALA A 15 15.96 5.33 9.03
C ALA A 15 17.36 5.12 8.43
N LYS A 16 17.71 3.88 8.06
CA LYS A 16 19.00 3.56 7.43
C LYS A 16 19.23 4.33 6.12
N VAL A 17 18.20 4.50 5.29
CA VAL A 17 18.30 5.28 4.04
C VAL A 17 18.53 6.75 4.35
N ARG A 18 17.83 7.34 5.31
CA ARG A 18 18.03 8.73 5.74
C ARG A 18 19.45 8.98 6.22
N ASP A 19 19.97 8.09 7.08
CA ASP A 19 21.34 8.18 7.57
C ASP A 19 22.36 8.03 6.44
N GLY A 20 22.08 7.16 5.47
CA GLY A 20 22.90 6.99 4.27
C GLY A 20 22.93 8.25 3.41
N ILE A 21 21.78 8.87 3.18
CA ILE A 21 21.68 10.12 2.41
C ILE A 21 22.49 11.22 3.10
N ARG A 22 22.30 11.40 4.42
CA ARG A 22 23.06 12.40 5.20
C ARG A 22 24.56 12.20 5.05
N ARG A 23 25.04 10.99 5.34
CA ARG A 23 26.47 10.67 5.27
C ARG A 23 27.06 10.90 3.89
N VAL A 24 26.36 10.52 2.82
CA VAL A 24 26.85 10.72 1.44
C VAL A 24 26.86 12.19 1.09
N ALA A 25 25.77 12.92 1.36
CA ALA A 25 25.67 14.33 1.02
C ALA A 25 26.72 15.17 1.77
N GLU A 26 26.92 14.94 3.06
CA GLU A 26 27.95 15.58 3.87
C GLU A 26 29.36 15.26 3.36
N GLY A 27 29.63 13.99 3.03
CA GLY A 27 30.94 13.57 2.52
C GLY A 27 31.26 14.17 1.15
N VAL A 28 30.30 14.19 0.23
CA VAL A 28 30.49 14.81 -1.09
C VAL A 28 30.67 16.33 -0.96
N SER A 29 29.86 17.00 -0.16
CA SER A 29 29.99 18.45 0.07
C SER A 29 31.34 18.81 0.68
N ALA A 30 31.80 18.08 1.65
CA ALA A 30 33.12 18.28 2.27
C ALA A 30 34.27 18.09 1.25
N ALA A 31 34.16 17.11 0.36
CA ALA A 31 35.17 16.87 -0.71
C ALA A 31 35.26 18.02 -1.74
N HIS A 32 34.24 18.89 -1.79
CA HIS A 32 34.19 20.04 -2.70
C HIS A 32 34.23 21.39 -1.96
N ASP A 33 34.67 21.41 -0.70
CA ASP A 33 34.71 22.62 0.14
C ASP A 33 33.36 23.35 0.17
N ALA A 34 32.26 22.59 0.12
CA ALA A 34 30.89 23.11 0.12
C ALA A 34 30.15 22.72 1.41
N GLN A 35 29.06 23.41 1.66
CA GLN A 35 28.14 23.09 2.74
C GLN A 35 26.84 22.54 2.19
N VAL A 36 26.24 21.60 2.91
CA VAL A 36 24.93 21.03 2.57
C VAL A 36 23.96 21.22 3.74
N ILE A 37 22.75 21.60 3.42
CA ILE A 37 21.61 21.60 4.36
C ILE A 37 20.69 20.46 3.90
N ILE A 38 20.34 19.58 4.84
CA ILE A 38 19.53 18.39 4.55
C ILE A 38 18.29 18.45 5.42
N GLU A 39 17.15 18.53 4.77
CA GLU A 39 15.85 18.52 5.41
C GLU A 39 15.08 17.25 5.05
N PHE A 40 14.50 16.60 6.04
CA PHE A 40 13.61 15.44 5.86
C PHE A 40 12.23 15.81 6.37
N HIS A 41 11.25 15.71 5.50
CA HIS A 41 9.84 15.87 5.85
C HIS A 41 9.21 14.47 6.00
N ASP A 42 8.66 14.18 7.16
CA ASP A 42 8.00 12.91 7.42
C ASP A 42 6.66 12.84 6.69
N GLY A 43 6.48 11.78 5.91
CA GLY A 43 5.20 11.37 5.35
C GLY A 43 4.52 10.32 6.23
N TYR A 44 3.67 9.49 5.61
CA TYR A 44 2.96 8.42 6.31
C TYR A 44 3.91 7.31 6.79
N PRO A 45 3.57 6.63 7.90
CA PRO A 45 4.25 5.39 8.30
C PRO A 45 4.17 4.31 7.22
N VAL A 46 4.98 3.27 7.37
CA VAL A 46 4.86 2.10 6.49
C VAL A 46 3.52 1.41 6.75
N THR A 47 2.77 1.17 5.67
CA THR A 47 1.50 0.41 5.71
C THR A 47 1.82 -1.07 5.82
N VAL A 48 1.52 -1.67 6.96
CA VAL A 48 1.77 -3.09 7.23
C VAL A 48 0.47 -3.77 7.63
N ASN A 49 0.01 -4.69 6.81
CA ASN A 49 -1.16 -5.50 7.13
C ASN A 49 -0.85 -6.48 8.27
N ASN A 50 -1.78 -6.64 9.20
CA ASN A 50 -1.75 -7.76 10.13
C ASN A 50 -1.95 -9.06 9.35
N PRO A 51 -1.09 -10.08 9.52
CA PRO A 51 -1.19 -11.31 8.73
C PRO A 51 -2.53 -12.02 8.84
N GLY A 52 -3.07 -12.17 10.05
CA GLY A 52 -4.37 -12.81 10.27
C GLY A 52 -5.52 -12.04 9.65
N SER A 53 -5.49 -10.70 9.69
CA SER A 53 -6.49 -9.85 9.04
C SER A 53 -6.39 -9.92 7.52
N ALA A 54 -5.20 -10.05 6.97
CA ALA A 54 -4.98 -10.22 5.54
C ALA A 54 -5.47 -11.58 5.04
N ASP A 55 -5.19 -12.65 5.79
CA ASP A 55 -5.69 -14.00 5.49
C ASP A 55 -7.21 -14.03 5.55
N PHE A 56 -7.81 -13.51 6.61
CA PHE A 56 -9.26 -13.38 6.73
C PHE A 56 -9.89 -12.63 5.55
N ALA A 57 -9.30 -11.52 5.14
CA ALA A 57 -9.81 -10.73 4.02
C ALA A 57 -9.73 -11.50 2.69
N LEU A 58 -8.65 -12.24 2.45
CA LEU A 58 -8.48 -13.06 1.26
C LEU A 58 -9.46 -14.24 1.23
N ASP A 59 -9.68 -14.90 2.36
CA ASP A 59 -10.63 -16.02 2.47
C ASP A 59 -12.04 -15.56 2.16
N VAL A 60 -12.49 -14.45 2.78
CA VAL A 60 -13.81 -13.89 2.49
C VAL A 60 -13.94 -13.44 1.03
N ALA A 61 -12.92 -12.79 0.49
CA ALA A 61 -12.94 -12.39 -0.91
C ALA A 61 -13.03 -13.60 -1.83
N ALA A 62 -12.28 -14.68 -1.56
CA ALA A 62 -12.31 -15.90 -2.35
C ALA A 62 -13.71 -16.58 -2.32
N GLU A 63 -14.43 -16.54 -1.22
CA GLU A 63 -15.79 -17.04 -1.11
C GLU A 63 -16.80 -16.19 -1.93
N VAL A 64 -16.62 -14.85 -1.93
CA VAL A 64 -17.59 -13.93 -2.56
C VAL A 64 -17.34 -13.78 -4.06
N VAL A 65 -16.10 -13.55 -4.49
CA VAL A 65 -15.76 -13.28 -5.88
C VAL A 65 -15.02 -14.42 -6.57
N GLY A 66 -14.76 -15.51 -5.86
CA GLY A 66 -14.09 -16.71 -6.33
C GLY A 66 -12.57 -16.67 -6.14
N ALA A 67 -11.99 -17.83 -5.84
CA ALA A 67 -10.56 -17.98 -5.57
C ALA A 67 -9.66 -17.57 -6.75
N LYS A 68 -10.12 -17.72 -7.99
CA LYS A 68 -9.38 -17.29 -9.18
C LYS A 68 -9.30 -15.77 -9.33
N SER A 69 -10.24 -15.04 -8.74
CA SER A 69 -10.32 -13.58 -8.75
C SER A 69 -9.67 -12.94 -7.53
N THR A 70 -9.13 -13.76 -6.61
CA THR A 70 -8.50 -13.31 -5.37
C THR A 70 -7.01 -13.63 -5.41
N VAL A 71 -6.18 -12.62 -5.27
CA VAL A 71 -4.73 -12.76 -5.41
C VAL A 71 -4.00 -12.14 -4.23
N ARG A 72 -3.09 -12.89 -3.63
CA ARG A 72 -2.09 -12.32 -2.73
C ARG A 72 -0.98 -11.72 -3.57
N LEU A 73 -0.74 -10.41 -3.40
CA LEU A 73 0.33 -9.74 -4.13
C LEU A 73 1.70 -10.32 -3.73
N PRO A 74 2.55 -10.68 -4.70
CA PRO A 74 3.85 -11.29 -4.43
C PRO A 74 4.87 -10.27 -3.89
N ASN A 75 4.66 -8.98 -4.17
CA ASN A 75 5.55 -7.91 -3.78
C ASN A 75 4.77 -6.77 -3.11
N PRO A 76 5.39 -6.05 -2.16
CA PRO A 76 4.80 -4.85 -1.57
C PRO A 76 4.52 -3.77 -2.60
N VAL A 77 3.40 -3.08 -2.46
CA VAL A 77 3.12 -1.84 -3.20
C VAL A 77 3.83 -0.68 -2.50
N MET A 78 4.69 0.05 -3.24
CA MET A 78 5.48 1.15 -2.69
C MET A 78 4.71 2.48 -2.72
N GLY A 79 3.42 2.44 -2.43
CA GLY A 79 2.56 3.60 -2.21
C GLY A 79 2.71 4.19 -0.81
N ALA A 80 2.09 5.33 -0.59
CA ALA A 80 1.96 5.96 0.72
C ALA A 80 0.48 6.09 1.04
N GLU A 81 0.07 5.60 2.22
CA GLU A 81 -1.33 5.52 2.62
C GLU A 81 -1.52 6.00 4.06
N ASP A 82 -2.47 6.89 4.27
CA ASP A 82 -2.81 7.40 5.61
C ASP A 82 -3.47 6.31 6.48
N PHE A 83 -4.07 5.29 5.88
CA PHE A 83 -4.59 4.12 6.58
C PHE A 83 -3.50 3.39 7.40
N SER A 84 -2.23 3.63 7.11
CA SER A 84 -1.10 3.18 7.93
C SER A 84 -1.22 3.60 9.40
N TYR A 85 -1.79 4.77 9.69
CA TYR A 85 -2.04 5.22 11.07
C TYR A 85 -3.08 4.35 11.78
N VAL A 86 -4.11 3.89 11.06
CA VAL A 86 -5.11 2.98 11.59
C VAL A 86 -4.48 1.63 11.91
N LEU A 87 -3.71 1.07 10.95
CA LEU A 87 -3.04 -0.23 11.12
C LEU A 87 -2.00 -0.25 12.23
N ASN A 88 -1.43 0.90 12.58
CA ASN A 88 -0.54 1.04 13.73
C ASN A 88 -1.27 1.04 15.08
N ARG A 89 -2.59 1.12 15.10
CA ARG A 89 -3.42 1.19 16.32
C ARG A 89 -4.27 -0.04 16.53
N VAL A 90 -4.76 -0.62 15.45
CA VAL A 90 -5.63 -1.80 15.48
C VAL A 90 -5.20 -2.81 14.43
N PRO A 91 -5.28 -4.12 14.73
CA PRO A 91 -5.06 -5.15 13.72
C PRO A 91 -6.05 -4.98 12.57
N GLY A 92 -5.53 -4.98 11.34
CA GLY A 92 -6.36 -4.79 10.15
C GLY A 92 -5.57 -5.08 8.89
N ALA A 93 -6.22 -4.96 7.75
CA ALA A 93 -5.60 -5.11 6.44
C ALA A 93 -6.17 -4.11 5.44
N MET A 94 -5.31 -3.61 4.59
CA MET A 94 -5.67 -2.88 3.38
C MET A 94 -5.61 -3.84 2.21
N VAL A 95 -6.67 -3.88 1.42
CA VAL A 95 -6.79 -4.70 0.21
C VAL A 95 -7.12 -3.83 -0.98
N PHE A 96 -6.79 -4.29 -2.17
CA PHE A 96 -7.08 -3.59 -3.41
C PHE A 96 -8.19 -4.29 -4.18
N LEU A 97 -9.11 -3.51 -4.71
CA LEU A 97 -10.08 -3.96 -5.70
C LEU A 97 -9.61 -3.50 -7.09
N SER A 98 -9.48 -4.44 -8.04
CA SER A 98 -9.20 -4.04 -9.41
C SER A 98 -10.42 -3.33 -10.01
N GLY A 99 -10.21 -2.11 -10.47
CA GLY A 99 -11.22 -1.34 -11.21
C GLY A 99 -10.96 -1.29 -12.72
N THR A 100 -10.06 -2.13 -13.24
CA THR A 100 -9.82 -2.24 -14.68
C THR A 100 -10.88 -3.15 -15.29
N GLY A 101 -11.58 -2.64 -16.32
CA GLY A 101 -12.60 -3.42 -17.04
C GLY A 101 -12.01 -4.66 -17.72
N THR A 102 -12.84 -5.69 -17.89
CA THR A 102 -12.45 -6.96 -18.50
C THR A 102 -12.10 -6.84 -19.99
N ASP A 103 -12.45 -5.74 -20.62
CA ASP A 103 -12.12 -5.36 -22.00
C ASP A 103 -10.73 -4.74 -22.15
N ARG A 104 -9.98 -4.60 -21.06
CA ARG A 104 -8.66 -3.93 -21.02
C ARG A 104 -7.61 -4.81 -20.37
N ASP A 105 -6.40 -4.67 -20.88
CA ASP A 105 -5.24 -5.29 -20.26
C ASP A 105 -4.80 -4.47 -19.04
N PRO A 106 -4.82 -5.03 -17.81
CA PRO A 106 -4.37 -4.34 -16.61
C PRO A 106 -2.91 -3.87 -16.67
N ALA A 107 -2.06 -4.54 -17.45
CA ALA A 107 -0.64 -4.19 -17.59
C ALA A 107 -0.43 -2.88 -18.37
N THR A 108 -1.38 -2.52 -19.23
CA THR A 108 -1.32 -1.32 -20.08
C THR A 108 -2.35 -0.26 -19.70
N ALA A 109 -3.27 -0.58 -18.80
CA ALA A 109 -4.26 0.37 -18.30
C ALA A 109 -3.60 1.56 -17.60
N ALA A 110 -4.20 2.74 -17.75
CA ALA A 110 -3.72 3.92 -17.06
C ALA A 110 -3.81 3.71 -15.54
N PRO A 111 -2.72 3.98 -14.80
CA PRO A 111 -2.70 3.75 -13.35
C PRO A 111 -3.65 4.68 -12.63
N ASN A 112 -4.02 4.30 -11.41
CA ASN A 112 -4.76 5.17 -10.50
C ASN A 112 -4.01 6.52 -10.36
N HIS A 113 -4.72 7.62 -10.20
CA HIS A 113 -4.22 8.99 -10.22
C HIS A 113 -3.78 9.53 -11.60
N SER A 114 -3.91 8.77 -12.68
CA SER A 114 -3.76 9.29 -14.03
C SER A 114 -5.00 10.09 -14.45
N ASN A 115 -4.82 11.18 -15.21
CA ASN A 115 -5.94 11.87 -15.85
C ASN A 115 -6.63 11.06 -16.96
N ARG A 116 -6.10 9.88 -17.28
CA ARG A 116 -6.65 8.93 -18.27
C ARG A 116 -7.17 7.65 -17.62
N VAL A 117 -7.18 7.58 -16.29
CA VAL A 117 -7.72 6.41 -15.60
C VAL A 117 -9.21 6.27 -15.92
N MET A 118 -9.64 5.03 -16.14
CA MET A 118 -11.05 4.69 -16.34
C MET A 118 -11.37 3.50 -15.45
N PHE A 119 -12.34 3.67 -14.58
CA PHE A 119 -12.82 2.63 -13.69
C PHE A 119 -13.99 1.89 -14.30
N ASP A 120 -14.01 0.57 -14.13
CA ASP A 120 -15.18 -0.25 -14.36
C ASP A 120 -16.08 -0.17 -13.12
N GLU A 121 -17.20 0.54 -13.26
CA GLU A 121 -18.17 0.70 -12.17
C GLU A 121 -18.80 -0.63 -11.75
N ALA A 122 -18.84 -1.64 -12.64
CA ALA A 122 -19.34 -2.97 -12.28
C ALA A 122 -18.47 -3.64 -11.19
N ALA A 123 -17.20 -3.27 -11.07
CA ALA A 123 -16.34 -3.74 -10.00
C ALA A 123 -16.81 -3.30 -8.60
N MET A 124 -17.53 -2.19 -8.49
CA MET A 124 -18.03 -1.67 -7.20
C MET A 124 -18.95 -2.65 -6.49
N VAL A 125 -19.77 -3.39 -7.23
CA VAL A 125 -20.68 -4.42 -6.68
C VAL A 125 -19.87 -5.47 -5.91
N ASN A 126 -18.75 -5.92 -6.48
CA ASN A 126 -17.85 -6.88 -5.83
C ASN A 126 -17.22 -6.28 -4.56
N GLY A 127 -16.81 -5.02 -4.62
CA GLY A 127 -16.26 -4.33 -3.46
C GLY A 127 -17.26 -4.23 -2.30
N VAL A 128 -18.50 -3.84 -2.60
CA VAL A 128 -19.58 -3.77 -1.61
C VAL A 128 -19.89 -5.15 -1.02
N ALA A 129 -19.98 -6.19 -1.86
CA ALA A 129 -20.26 -7.55 -1.43
C ALA A 129 -19.16 -8.09 -0.51
N VAL A 130 -17.90 -7.95 -0.90
CA VAL A 130 -16.75 -8.42 -0.09
C VAL A 130 -16.68 -7.66 1.22
N TYR A 131 -16.84 -6.33 1.21
CA TYR A 131 -16.76 -5.51 2.43
C TYR A 131 -17.89 -5.85 3.42
N SER A 132 -19.11 -6.04 2.90
CA SER A 132 -20.25 -6.46 3.72
C SER A 132 -20.08 -7.86 4.30
N ALA A 133 -19.58 -8.81 3.50
CA ALA A 133 -19.31 -10.17 3.95
C ALA A 133 -18.22 -10.21 5.04
N MET A 134 -17.15 -9.40 4.90
CA MET A 134 -16.13 -9.26 5.94
C MET A 134 -16.73 -8.76 7.26
N ALA A 135 -17.57 -7.73 7.21
CA ALA A 135 -18.22 -7.18 8.40
C ALA A 135 -19.12 -8.21 9.07
N LEU A 136 -19.99 -8.88 8.31
CA LEU A 136 -20.90 -9.90 8.82
C LEU A 136 -20.14 -11.07 9.43
N ARG A 137 -19.12 -11.61 8.75
CA ARG A 137 -18.34 -12.74 9.25
C ARG A 137 -17.55 -12.38 10.51
N HIS A 138 -16.98 -11.17 10.57
CA HIS A 138 -16.27 -10.70 11.75
C HIS A 138 -17.19 -10.59 12.96
N LEU A 139 -18.40 -10.05 12.78
CA LEU A 139 -19.40 -9.88 13.85
C LEU A 139 -20.06 -11.19 14.29
N SER A 140 -20.11 -12.19 13.42
CA SER A 140 -20.69 -13.51 13.75
C SER A 140 -19.76 -14.37 14.61
N GLY A 141 -18.52 -13.97 14.82
CA GLY A 141 -17.54 -14.74 15.55
C GLY A 141 -17.00 -15.96 14.76
N PRO A 142 -16.06 -16.71 15.34
CA PRO A 142 -15.61 -17.96 14.72
C PRO A 142 -16.79 -18.95 14.67
N PRO A 143 -16.88 -19.83 13.65
CA PRO A 143 -17.86 -20.88 13.60
C PRO A 143 -17.72 -21.75 14.86
N SER A 144 -18.84 -21.99 15.54
CA SER A 144 -18.95 -22.81 16.75
C SER A 144 -18.58 -24.26 16.46
#